data_3e48499c0681ad8636205597ae0285ea
#
_entry.id   3e48499c0681ad8636205597ae0285ea
#
_cell.length_a   1.000
_cell.length_b   1.000
_cell.length_c   1.000
_cell.angle_alpha   90.00
_cell.angle_beta   90.00
_cell.angle_gamma   90.00
#
_symmetry.space_group_name_H-M   'P 1'
#
loop_
_entity.id
_entity.type
_entity.pdbx_description
1 polymer ?
#
loop_
_entity_poly.entity_id
_entity_poly.type
_entity_poly.pdbx_seq_one_letter_code
_entity_poly.pdbx_strand_id
1 'polypeptide(L)'
;MSSGLPNGAPCEHVRGHLDAYLSRELPPETRGEVERHLESCPRCAAELETTARVRKQLRDAVRDTAVPAGLEPGIRRALRGASSRPQTGLWAVGAAALAILCVGLINMLRVASNPEEAILKKTSGRLAAVLNVGLRDHLQCAVFRKYSRQPDPARQMAADLGPEFAGLAPLIQARLPGGFRVIQAHHCTAGGRQYTHLIVAGGGKTVSVILTRKQPGESLSGGIHQAGVDRFQVVGFESHDYLAYVISDLDAEQNLQWATNLAPTLREYLAGHTG
;
A
#
# COMPACT_ATOMS: atom_id res chain seq x y z
N MET A 1 4.10 21.18 -24.84
CA MET A 1 5.44 20.55 -24.94
C MET A 1 5.25 19.09 -24.54
N SER A 2 5.18 18.23 -25.55
CA SER A 2 4.88 16.81 -25.40
C SER A 2 6.17 16.09 -24.99
N SER A 3 6.25 15.59 -23.76
CA SER A 3 7.36 14.78 -23.28
C SER A 3 7.15 13.36 -23.77
N GLY A 4 7.60 13.07 -25.00
CA GLY A 4 7.69 11.70 -25.51
C GLY A 4 8.67 10.89 -24.68
N LEU A 5 8.19 9.83 -24.03
CA LEU A 5 9.02 8.82 -23.40
C LEU A 5 9.81 8.05 -24.47
N PRO A 6 11.08 7.62 -24.19
CA PRO A 6 11.88 6.87 -25.13
C PRO A 6 11.21 5.54 -25.49
N ASN A 7 11.42 5.09 -26.73
CA ASN A 7 10.89 3.85 -27.30
C ASN A 7 11.03 2.65 -26.34
N GLY A 8 9.90 2.21 -25.78
CA GLY A 8 9.75 1.02 -24.96
C GLY A 8 9.42 1.35 -23.51
N ALA A 9 8.11 1.38 -23.18
CA ALA A 9 7.68 1.38 -21.76
C ALA A 9 8.33 0.18 -21.05
N PRO A 10 8.93 0.34 -19.85
CA PRO A 10 9.55 -0.76 -19.14
C PRO A 10 8.50 -1.84 -18.81
N CYS A 11 8.88 -3.11 -18.85
CA CYS A 11 7.98 -4.24 -18.62
C CYS A 11 7.19 -4.11 -17.31
N GLU A 12 7.78 -3.52 -16.30
CA GLU A 12 7.13 -3.29 -15.00
C GLU A 12 5.95 -2.32 -15.11
N HIS A 13 6.10 -1.25 -15.87
CA HIS A 13 5.02 -0.31 -16.15
C HIS A 13 3.86 -1.00 -16.88
N VAL A 14 4.16 -1.78 -17.91
CA VAL A 14 3.13 -2.51 -18.69
C VAL A 14 2.42 -3.54 -17.82
N ARG A 15 3.14 -4.28 -16.97
CA ARG A 15 2.54 -5.24 -16.03
C ARG A 15 1.56 -4.59 -15.07
N GLY A 16 1.87 -3.40 -14.56
CA GLY A 16 0.98 -2.64 -13.69
C GLY A 16 -0.35 -2.26 -14.36
N HIS A 17 -0.40 -2.28 -15.70
CA HIS A 17 -1.59 -1.91 -16.48
C HIS A 17 -2.35 -3.08 -17.09
N LEU A 18 -1.88 -4.34 -16.98
CA LEU A 18 -2.51 -5.50 -17.63
C LEU A 18 -3.97 -5.73 -17.18
N ASP A 19 -4.27 -5.54 -15.90
CA ASP A 19 -5.64 -5.71 -15.39
C ASP A 19 -6.59 -4.62 -15.91
N ALA A 20 -6.16 -3.36 -15.90
CA ALA A 20 -6.92 -2.24 -16.45
C ALA A 20 -7.07 -2.36 -17.98
N TYR A 21 -6.06 -2.89 -18.67
CA TYR A 21 -6.11 -3.21 -20.09
C TYR A 21 -7.19 -4.26 -20.40
N LEU A 22 -7.20 -5.37 -19.65
CA LEU A 22 -8.21 -6.44 -19.78
C LEU A 22 -9.63 -5.96 -19.42
N SER A 23 -9.76 -4.99 -18.55
CA SER A 23 -11.03 -4.37 -18.14
C SER A 23 -11.49 -3.27 -19.08
N ARG A 24 -10.66 -2.85 -20.05
CA ARG A 24 -10.88 -1.71 -20.97
C ARG A 24 -11.01 -0.36 -20.26
N GLU A 25 -10.32 -0.20 -19.15
CA GLU A 25 -10.36 1.01 -18.30
C GLU A 25 -9.22 1.99 -18.58
N LEU A 26 -8.26 1.61 -19.44
CA LEU A 26 -7.14 2.47 -19.78
C LEU A 26 -7.55 3.62 -20.72
N PRO A 27 -7.00 4.84 -20.51
CA PRO A 27 -7.08 5.92 -21.47
C PRO A 27 -6.49 5.51 -22.83
N PRO A 28 -6.99 6.06 -23.96
CA PRO A 28 -6.55 5.66 -25.30
C PRO A 28 -5.04 5.73 -25.53
N GLU A 29 -4.37 6.75 -24.98
CA GLU A 29 -2.91 6.95 -25.10
C GLU A 29 -2.14 5.83 -24.40
N THR A 30 -2.45 5.58 -23.12
CA THR A 30 -1.81 4.50 -22.32
C THR A 30 -2.11 3.13 -22.90
N ARG A 31 -3.33 2.92 -23.41
CA ARG A 31 -3.71 1.69 -24.08
C ARG A 31 -2.84 1.41 -25.31
N GLY A 32 -2.62 2.42 -26.16
CA GLY A 32 -1.76 2.29 -27.33
C GLY A 32 -0.29 2.02 -26.97
N GLU A 33 0.19 2.52 -25.84
CA GLU A 33 1.55 2.19 -25.33
C GLU A 33 1.65 0.74 -24.88
N VAL A 34 0.66 0.24 -24.15
CA VAL A 34 0.58 -1.16 -23.72
C VAL A 34 0.51 -2.08 -24.95
N GLU A 35 -0.33 -1.79 -25.92
CA GLU A 35 -0.50 -2.59 -27.15
C GLU A 35 0.83 -2.71 -27.92
N ARG A 36 1.50 -1.59 -28.16
CA ARG A 36 2.82 -1.60 -28.83
C ARG A 36 3.89 -2.41 -28.10
N HIS A 37 3.88 -2.34 -26.75
CA HIS A 37 4.80 -3.13 -25.97
C HIS A 37 4.48 -4.63 -26.03
N LEU A 38 3.21 -5.01 -25.98
CA LEU A 38 2.78 -6.40 -26.09
C LEU A 38 3.14 -7.04 -27.44
N GLU A 39 3.14 -6.26 -28.55
CA GLU A 39 3.59 -6.71 -29.86
C GLU A 39 5.09 -7.02 -29.89
N SER A 40 5.89 -6.29 -29.13
CA SER A 40 7.35 -6.39 -29.12
C SER A 40 7.92 -7.24 -27.97
N CYS A 41 7.14 -7.51 -26.92
CA CYS A 41 7.61 -8.22 -25.72
C CYS A 41 6.84 -9.54 -25.47
N PRO A 42 7.38 -10.70 -25.90
CA PRO A 42 6.70 -12.00 -25.71
C PRO A 42 6.43 -12.34 -24.24
N ARG A 43 7.27 -11.85 -23.32
CA ARG A 43 7.12 -12.07 -21.87
C ARG A 43 5.86 -11.40 -21.32
N CYS A 44 5.64 -10.14 -21.66
CA CYS A 44 4.44 -9.42 -21.20
C CYS A 44 3.19 -9.93 -21.91
N ALA A 45 3.29 -10.36 -23.18
CA ALA A 45 2.18 -11.01 -23.89
C ALA A 45 1.77 -12.32 -23.21
N ALA A 46 2.72 -13.18 -22.81
CA ALA A 46 2.44 -14.43 -22.08
C ALA A 46 1.83 -14.17 -20.69
N GLU A 47 2.24 -13.12 -20.03
CA GLU A 47 1.68 -12.71 -18.72
C GLU A 47 0.24 -12.20 -18.87
N LEU A 48 -0.05 -11.42 -19.92
CA LEU A 48 -1.41 -11.00 -20.27
C LEU A 48 -2.32 -12.22 -20.52
N GLU A 49 -1.86 -13.19 -21.31
CA GLU A 49 -2.61 -14.40 -21.59
C GLU A 49 -2.91 -15.20 -20.32
N THR A 50 -1.91 -15.33 -19.44
CA THR A 50 -2.07 -16.01 -18.14
C THR A 50 -3.11 -15.31 -17.27
N THR A 51 -3.04 -13.99 -17.16
CA THR A 51 -3.99 -13.18 -16.40
C THR A 51 -5.41 -13.31 -17.00
N ALA A 52 -5.53 -13.25 -18.32
CA ALA A 52 -6.82 -13.42 -19.01
C ALA A 52 -7.42 -14.80 -18.75
N ARG A 53 -6.59 -15.86 -18.76
CA ARG A 53 -7.01 -17.25 -18.48
C ARG A 53 -7.50 -17.39 -17.04
N VAL A 54 -6.78 -16.87 -16.06
CA VAL A 54 -7.19 -16.89 -14.65
C VAL A 54 -8.52 -16.14 -14.46
N ARG A 55 -8.66 -14.95 -15.05
CA ARG A 55 -9.92 -14.18 -14.99
C ARG A 55 -11.10 -14.94 -15.65
N LYS A 56 -10.84 -15.67 -16.72
CA LYS A 56 -11.86 -16.50 -17.34
C LYS A 56 -12.28 -17.65 -16.41
N GLN A 57 -11.31 -18.37 -15.84
CA GLN A 57 -11.59 -19.47 -14.91
C GLN A 57 -12.37 -18.98 -13.67
N LEU A 58 -12.02 -17.83 -13.11
CA LEU A 58 -12.76 -17.24 -12.00
C LEU A 58 -14.19 -16.87 -12.38
N ARG A 59 -14.38 -16.26 -13.56
CA ARG A 59 -15.74 -15.95 -14.06
C ARG A 59 -16.57 -17.19 -14.30
N ASP A 60 -15.97 -18.23 -14.87
CA ASP A 60 -16.66 -19.50 -15.12
C ASP A 60 -17.04 -20.17 -13.79
N ALA A 61 -16.16 -20.17 -12.78
CA ALA A 61 -16.45 -20.71 -11.45
C ALA A 61 -17.58 -19.96 -10.72
N VAL A 62 -17.70 -18.64 -10.92
CA VAL A 62 -18.77 -17.83 -10.29
C VAL A 62 -20.09 -17.92 -11.09
N ARG A 63 -20.03 -18.20 -12.40
CA ARG A 63 -21.22 -18.26 -13.27
C ARG A 63 -22.25 -19.28 -12.80
N ASP A 64 -21.80 -20.39 -12.22
CA ASP A 64 -22.65 -21.45 -11.70
C ASP A 64 -23.21 -21.17 -10.31
N THR A 65 -22.81 -20.04 -9.71
CA THR A 65 -23.36 -19.61 -8.42
C THR A 65 -24.76 -19.06 -8.62
N ALA A 66 -25.74 -19.70 -8.00
CA ALA A 66 -27.14 -19.30 -8.11
C ALA A 66 -27.33 -17.85 -7.62
N VAL A 67 -27.81 -16.98 -8.48
CA VAL A 67 -28.16 -15.61 -8.12
C VAL A 67 -29.41 -15.64 -7.23
N PRO A 68 -29.40 -14.96 -6.07
CA PRO A 68 -30.60 -14.89 -5.23
C PRO A 68 -31.82 -14.40 -6.01
N ALA A 69 -32.94 -15.12 -5.94
CA ALA A 69 -34.15 -14.85 -6.74
C ALA A 69 -34.71 -13.41 -6.55
N GLY A 70 -34.39 -12.74 -5.43
CA GLY A 70 -34.82 -11.36 -5.16
C GLY A 70 -33.91 -10.26 -5.70
N LEU A 71 -32.69 -10.59 -6.20
CA LEU A 71 -31.70 -9.58 -6.58
C LEU A 71 -32.12 -8.80 -7.83
N GLU A 72 -32.49 -9.48 -8.89
CA GLU A 72 -32.92 -8.84 -10.16
C GLU A 72 -34.18 -7.97 -9.98
N PRO A 73 -35.27 -8.45 -9.34
CA PRO A 73 -36.42 -7.62 -9.03
C PRO A 73 -36.09 -6.42 -8.12
N GLY A 74 -35.17 -6.60 -7.19
CA GLY A 74 -34.70 -5.52 -6.31
C GLY A 74 -34.00 -4.40 -7.09
N ILE A 75 -33.06 -4.75 -7.97
CA ILE A 75 -32.34 -3.81 -8.84
C ILE A 75 -33.34 -3.10 -9.78
N ARG A 76 -34.22 -3.83 -10.44
CA ARG A 76 -35.24 -3.24 -11.35
C ARG A 76 -36.19 -2.29 -10.63
N ARG A 77 -36.51 -2.55 -9.37
CA ARG A 77 -37.34 -1.66 -8.54
C ARG A 77 -36.58 -0.39 -8.18
N ALA A 78 -35.32 -0.51 -7.78
CA ALA A 78 -34.44 0.63 -7.48
C ALA A 78 -34.24 1.54 -8.69
N LEU A 79 -33.99 0.98 -9.90
CA LEU A 79 -33.82 1.73 -11.13
C LEU A 79 -35.11 2.42 -11.57
N ARG A 80 -36.27 1.78 -11.43
CA ARG A 80 -37.59 2.40 -11.74
C ARG A 80 -37.94 3.51 -10.78
N GLY A 81 -37.59 3.39 -9.50
CA GLY A 81 -37.77 4.46 -8.52
C GLY A 81 -36.92 5.70 -8.80
N ALA A 82 -35.75 5.53 -9.42
CA ALA A 82 -34.88 6.63 -9.81
C ALA A 82 -35.36 7.41 -11.05
N SER A 83 -36.24 6.83 -11.89
CA SER A 83 -36.71 7.43 -13.15
C SER A 83 -38.07 8.18 -13.05
N SER A 84 -38.79 8.10 -11.93
CA SER A 84 -40.00 8.86 -11.70
C SER A 84 -39.65 10.31 -11.31
N ARG A 85 -39.74 11.23 -12.30
CA ARG A 85 -39.69 12.68 -12.03
C ARG A 85 -40.85 13.04 -11.11
N PRO A 86 -40.59 13.59 -9.89
CA PRO A 86 -41.67 14.15 -9.09
C PRO A 86 -42.13 15.46 -9.70
N GLN A 87 -43.44 15.61 -9.83
CA GLN A 87 -44.07 16.91 -10.15
C GLN A 87 -43.71 17.93 -9.07
N THR A 88 -43.31 19.10 -9.51
CA THR A 88 -42.85 20.25 -8.77
C THR A 88 -43.80 20.68 -7.65
N GLY A 89 -43.37 20.62 -6.43
CA GLY A 89 -43.97 21.18 -5.25
C GLY A 89 -42.94 21.27 -4.12
N LEU A 90 -43.14 22.03 -3.11
CA LEU A 90 -42.27 22.33 -1.95
C LEU A 90 -41.45 21.13 -1.38
N TRP A 91 -41.78 19.91 -1.76
CA TRP A 91 -41.07 18.67 -1.44
C TRP A 91 -39.71 18.53 -2.15
N ALA A 92 -39.46 19.24 -3.26
CA ALA A 92 -38.21 19.18 -4.02
C ALA A 92 -37.02 19.75 -3.23
N VAL A 93 -37.25 20.75 -2.39
CA VAL A 93 -36.22 21.38 -1.57
C VAL A 93 -35.83 20.44 -0.41
N GLY A 94 -36.80 19.75 0.19
CA GLY A 94 -36.55 18.76 1.24
C GLY A 94 -35.81 17.51 0.73
N ALA A 95 -36.17 17.04 -0.48
CA ALA A 95 -35.51 15.89 -1.10
C ALA A 95 -34.06 16.19 -1.52
N ALA A 96 -33.78 17.42 -2.00
CA ALA A 96 -32.42 17.85 -2.32
C ALA A 96 -31.55 17.97 -1.06
N ALA A 97 -32.08 18.52 0.02
CA ALA A 97 -31.39 18.59 1.31
C ALA A 97 -31.12 17.18 1.90
N LEU A 98 -32.09 16.26 1.79
CA LEU A 98 -31.90 14.88 2.21
C LEU A 98 -30.89 14.14 1.33
N ALA A 99 -30.90 14.37 0.01
CA ALA A 99 -29.91 13.79 -0.89
C ALA A 99 -28.49 14.30 -0.61
N ILE A 100 -28.31 15.58 -0.32
CA ILE A 100 -27.03 16.17 0.07
C ILE A 100 -26.58 15.59 1.42
N LEU A 101 -27.48 15.44 2.38
CA LEU A 101 -27.20 14.80 3.66
C LEU A 101 -26.83 13.31 3.48
N CYS A 102 -27.55 12.58 2.63
CA CYS A 102 -27.23 11.16 2.33
C CYS A 102 -25.91 11.03 1.60
N VAL A 103 -25.60 11.88 0.60
CA VAL A 103 -24.31 11.89 -0.08
C VAL A 103 -23.19 12.30 0.88
N GLY A 104 -23.43 13.28 1.74
CA GLY A 104 -22.51 13.66 2.81
C GLY A 104 -22.27 12.54 3.80
N LEU A 105 -23.32 11.84 4.22
CA LEU A 105 -23.25 10.69 5.11
C LEU A 105 -22.57 9.49 4.44
N ILE A 106 -22.89 9.20 3.18
CA ILE A 106 -22.24 8.14 2.39
C ILE A 106 -20.76 8.46 2.18
N ASN A 107 -20.39 9.69 1.89
CA ASN A 107 -18.98 10.11 1.78
C ASN A 107 -18.30 10.07 3.16
N MET A 108 -18.97 10.48 4.21
CA MET A 108 -18.45 10.36 5.58
C MET A 108 -18.28 8.89 5.99
N LEU A 109 -19.21 8.01 5.62
CA LEU A 109 -19.10 6.57 5.82
C LEU A 109 -18.02 5.92 4.94
N ARG A 110 -17.83 6.38 3.68
CA ARG A 110 -16.75 5.92 2.80
C ARG A 110 -15.38 6.38 3.30
N VAL A 111 -15.25 7.60 3.79
CA VAL A 111 -14.03 8.09 4.45
C VAL A 111 -13.80 7.35 5.77
N ALA A 112 -14.87 7.04 6.51
CA ALA A 112 -14.79 6.21 7.72
C ALA A 112 -14.52 4.72 7.44
N SER A 113 -14.74 4.24 6.23
CA SER A 113 -14.51 2.84 5.82
C SER A 113 -13.15 2.61 5.16
N ASN A 114 -12.28 3.62 5.06
CA ASN A 114 -10.89 3.38 4.72
C ASN A 114 -10.18 2.80 5.96
N PRO A 115 -9.89 1.46 5.98
CA PRO A 115 -9.36 0.81 7.17
C PRO A 115 -7.99 1.39 7.57
N GLU A 116 -7.22 1.90 6.62
CA GLU A 116 -5.96 2.58 6.87
C GLU A 116 -6.17 3.88 7.66
N GLU A 117 -7.07 4.76 7.22
CA GLU A 117 -7.34 6.02 7.90
C GLU A 117 -8.04 5.83 9.25
N ALA A 118 -8.87 4.80 9.38
CA ALA A 118 -9.51 4.47 10.67
C ALA A 118 -8.47 4.07 11.72
N ILE A 119 -7.43 3.33 11.32
CA ILE A 119 -6.32 2.95 12.21
C ILE A 119 -5.49 4.20 12.57
N LEU A 120 -5.15 5.05 11.61
CA LEU A 120 -4.34 6.25 11.82
C LEU A 120 -5.03 7.31 12.70
N LYS A 121 -6.36 7.43 12.65
CA LYS A 121 -7.14 8.37 13.47
C LYS A 121 -7.18 8.01 14.97
N LYS A 122 -6.88 6.77 15.33
CA LYS A 122 -6.86 6.33 16.75
C LYS A 122 -5.71 6.92 17.56
N THR A 123 -4.76 7.56 16.92
CA THR A 123 -3.56 8.12 17.54
C THR A 123 -3.67 9.65 17.61
N SER A 124 -3.63 10.22 18.82
CA SER A 124 -3.70 11.68 19.03
C SER A 124 -2.37 12.20 19.61
N GLY A 125 -1.98 13.41 19.17
CA GLY A 125 -0.79 14.09 19.64
C GLY A 125 0.36 14.15 18.62
N ARG A 126 1.33 15.04 18.89
CA ARG A 126 2.44 15.30 17.96
C ARG A 126 3.35 14.08 17.75
N LEU A 127 3.64 13.35 18.82
CA LEU A 127 4.41 12.12 18.77
C LEU A 127 3.69 11.04 17.94
N ALA A 128 2.41 10.90 18.18
CA ALA A 128 1.58 9.97 17.42
C ALA A 128 1.54 10.30 15.92
N ALA A 129 1.50 11.59 15.57
CA ALA A 129 1.54 12.00 14.17
C ALA A 129 2.83 11.54 13.47
N VAL A 130 3.98 11.66 14.15
CA VAL A 130 5.27 11.21 13.61
C VAL A 130 5.35 9.67 13.54
N LEU A 131 4.84 8.96 14.54
CA LEU A 131 4.78 7.48 14.50
C LEU A 131 3.85 6.95 13.41
N ASN A 132 2.75 7.66 13.13
CA ASN A 132 1.84 7.32 12.06
C ASN A 132 2.46 7.43 10.65
N VAL A 133 3.55 8.18 10.50
CA VAL A 133 4.30 8.26 9.23
C VAL A 133 4.77 6.86 8.80
N GLY A 134 5.42 6.13 9.70
CA GLY A 134 5.86 4.76 9.42
C GLY A 134 4.69 3.78 9.32
N LEU A 135 3.67 3.92 10.20
CA LEU A 135 2.51 3.03 10.19
C LEU A 135 1.74 3.10 8.85
N ARG A 136 1.63 4.27 8.25
CA ARG A 136 1.00 4.45 6.93
C ARG A 136 1.68 3.59 5.86
N ASP A 137 3.01 3.62 5.79
CA ASP A 137 3.76 2.82 4.83
C ASP A 137 3.62 1.31 5.11
N HIS A 138 3.71 0.89 6.38
CA HIS A 138 3.49 -0.49 6.78
C HIS A 138 2.11 -1.01 6.33
N LEU A 139 1.06 -0.25 6.58
CA LEU A 139 -0.30 -0.62 6.16
C LEU A 139 -0.38 -0.75 4.64
N GLN A 140 0.10 0.23 3.91
CA GLN A 140 0.05 0.23 2.45
C GLN A 140 0.87 -0.91 1.85
N CYS A 141 2.10 -1.09 2.29
CA CYS A 141 3.03 -2.03 1.67
C CYS A 141 2.97 -3.43 2.26
N ALA A 142 3.01 -3.60 3.57
CA ALA A 142 3.13 -4.92 4.20
C ALA A 142 1.78 -5.60 4.48
N VAL A 143 0.70 -4.81 4.69
CA VAL A 143 -0.60 -5.35 5.09
C VAL A 143 -1.56 -5.47 3.91
N PHE A 144 -1.73 -4.39 3.13
CA PHE A 144 -2.72 -4.35 2.05
C PHE A 144 -2.17 -4.84 0.71
N ARG A 145 -0.87 -4.70 0.44
CA ARG A 145 -0.23 -5.39 -0.67
C ARG A 145 0.09 -6.83 -0.25
N LYS A 146 -0.42 -7.79 -1.01
CA LYS A 146 -0.08 -9.20 -0.78
C LYS A 146 1.27 -9.50 -1.43
N TYR A 147 2.33 -9.45 -0.66
CA TYR A 147 3.65 -9.89 -1.12
C TYR A 147 3.76 -11.41 -1.12
N SER A 148 4.60 -11.93 -2.01
CA SER A 148 5.01 -13.33 -1.95
C SER A 148 5.69 -13.61 -0.59
N ARG A 149 5.37 -14.73 0.03
CA ARG A 149 6.08 -15.19 1.25
C ARG A 149 7.46 -15.77 0.94
N GLN A 150 7.79 -15.91 -0.35
CA GLN A 150 9.13 -16.33 -0.75
C GLN A 150 10.05 -15.10 -0.75
N PRO A 151 11.24 -15.24 -0.14
CA PRO A 151 12.21 -14.14 -0.13
C PRO A 151 12.66 -13.80 -1.56
N ASP A 152 12.73 -12.51 -1.84
CA ASP A 152 13.40 -12.03 -3.04
C ASP A 152 14.89 -12.36 -2.99
N PRO A 153 15.54 -12.63 -4.13
CA PRO A 153 16.98 -12.81 -4.16
C PRO A 153 17.70 -11.58 -3.58
N ALA A 154 18.76 -11.79 -2.80
CA ALA A 154 19.53 -10.69 -2.19
C ALA A 154 19.99 -9.64 -3.21
N ARG A 155 20.37 -10.10 -4.43
CA ARG A 155 20.75 -9.22 -5.52
C ARG A 155 19.60 -8.33 -6.01
N GLN A 156 18.38 -8.86 -6.02
CA GLN A 156 17.18 -8.11 -6.38
C GLN A 156 16.90 -7.04 -5.32
N MET A 157 16.88 -7.43 -4.03
CA MET A 157 16.69 -6.48 -2.94
C MET A 157 17.73 -5.35 -2.96
N ALA A 158 19.00 -5.66 -3.22
CA ALA A 158 20.05 -4.65 -3.35
C ALA A 158 19.81 -3.70 -4.54
N ALA A 159 19.33 -4.22 -5.67
CA ALA A 159 19.01 -3.42 -6.85
C ALA A 159 17.79 -2.51 -6.59
N ASP A 160 16.76 -3.03 -5.93
CA ASP A 160 15.52 -2.29 -5.61
C ASP A 160 15.75 -1.19 -4.55
N LEU A 161 16.74 -1.39 -3.67
CA LEU A 161 17.16 -0.39 -2.68
C LEU A 161 18.11 0.67 -3.24
N GLY A 162 18.68 0.43 -4.43
CA GLY A 162 19.66 1.32 -5.00
C GLY A 162 21.00 1.35 -4.25
N PRO A 163 22.00 2.08 -4.76
CA PRO A 163 23.37 2.04 -4.23
C PRO A 163 23.48 2.56 -2.79
N GLU A 164 22.66 3.53 -2.40
CA GLU A 164 22.66 4.12 -1.05
C GLU A 164 22.26 3.09 0.02
N PHE A 165 21.29 2.23 -0.26
CA PHE A 165 20.73 1.28 0.69
C PHE A 165 20.96 -0.20 0.35
N ALA A 166 21.79 -0.50 -0.66
CA ALA A 166 22.04 -1.88 -1.10
C ALA A 166 22.54 -2.82 0.01
N GLY A 167 23.29 -2.29 0.98
CA GLY A 167 23.82 -3.03 2.13
C GLY A 167 22.82 -3.23 3.28
N LEU A 168 21.65 -2.59 3.23
CA LEU A 168 20.73 -2.54 4.37
C LEU A 168 20.06 -3.90 4.63
N ALA A 169 19.63 -4.62 3.60
CA ALA A 169 18.96 -5.91 3.75
C ALA A 169 19.84 -6.98 4.41
N PRO A 170 21.09 -7.23 3.99
CA PRO A 170 21.97 -8.15 4.68
C PRO A 170 22.34 -7.69 6.09
N LEU A 171 22.48 -6.37 6.32
CA LEU A 171 22.75 -5.80 7.63
C LEU A 171 21.62 -6.11 8.63
N ILE A 172 20.37 -5.89 8.23
CA ILE A 172 19.20 -6.22 9.04
C ILE A 172 19.11 -7.73 9.23
N GLN A 173 19.26 -8.53 8.17
CA GLN A 173 19.21 -9.98 8.24
C GLN A 173 20.15 -10.56 9.30
N ALA A 174 21.35 -10.02 9.43
CA ALA A 174 22.35 -10.46 10.41
C ALA A 174 21.94 -10.18 11.88
N ARG A 175 20.95 -9.35 12.12
CA ARG A 175 20.46 -8.96 13.44
C ARG A 175 19.09 -9.53 13.79
N LEU A 176 18.46 -10.27 12.85
CA LEU A 176 17.17 -10.89 13.10
C LEU A 176 17.28 -12.09 14.02
N PRO A 177 16.30 -12.32 14.89
CA PRO A 177 16.18 -13.57 15.64
C PRO A 177 15.99 -14.77 14.71
N GLY A 178 16.33 -15.95 15.19
CA GLY A 178 16.14 -17.20 14.43
C GLY A 178 14.69 -17.38 13.98
N GLY A 179 14.52 -17.90 12.75
CA GLY A 179 13.20 -18.13 12.15
C GLY A 179 12.61 -16.92 11.43
N PHE A 180 13.25 -15.74 11.48
CA PHE A 180 12.85 -14.56 10.73
C PHE A 180 13.80 -14.27 9.57
N ARG A 181 13.26 -13.80 8.45
CA ARG A 181 14.03 -13.45 7.26
C ARG A 181 13.50 -12.19 6.62
N VAL A 182 14.41 -11.39 6.07
CA VAL A 182 14.05 -10.33 5.13
C VAL A 182 13.53 -11.02 3.87
N ILE A 183 12.25 -10.77 3.56
CA ILE A 183 11.60 -11.37 2.38
C ILE A 183 11.54 -10.40 1.21
N GLN A 184 11.55 -9.11 1.49
CA GLN A 184 11.53 -8.06 0.46
C GLN A 184 12.17 -6.78 0.99
N ALA A 185 12.80 -6.03 0.09
CA ALA A 185 13.33 -4.70 0.37
C ALA A 185 13.16 -3.83 -0.88
N HIS A 186 12.59 -2.65 -0.73
CA HIS A 186 12.27 -1.77 -1.86
C HIS A 186 12.08 -0.32 -1.43
N HIS A 187 12.10 0.59 -2.42
CA HIS A 187 11.59 1.95 -2.24
C HIS A 187 10.11 2.01 -2.57
N CYS A 188 9.36 2.75 -1.79
CA CYS A 188 7.95 2.98 -2.02
C CYS A 188 7.56 4.43 -1.74
N THR A 189 6.35 4.81 -2.15
CA THR A 189 5.80 6.14 -1.90
C THR A 189 4.42 5.99 -1.28
N ALA A 190 4.22 6.61 -0.12
CA ALA A 190 2.94 6.67 0.55
C ALA A 190 2.65 8.10 0.99
N GLY A 191 1.48 8.64 0.62
CA GLY A 191 1.09 10.01 0.97
C GLY A 191 2.05 11.08 0.43
N GLY A 192 2.68 10.86 -0.75
CA GLY A 192 3.65 11.78 -1.35
C GLY A 192 5.04 11.74 -0.71
N ARG A 193 5.31 10.80 0.18
CA ARG A 193 6.58 10.63 0.89
C ARG A 193 7.29 9.36 0.44
N GLN A 194 8.60 9.43 0.30
CA GLN A 194 9.43 8.28 -0.06
C GLN A 194 9.89 7.52 1.19
N TYR A 195 9.89 6.20 1.07
CA TYR A 195 10.32 5.27 2.10
C TYR A 195 11.28 4.23 1.54
N THR A 196 12.23 3.83 2.36
CA THR A 196 13.02 2.62 2.20
C THR A 196 12.41 1.58 3.13
N HIS A 197 11.84 0.53 2.58
CA HIS A 197 11.03 -0.44 3.32
C HIS A 197 11.60 -1.85 3.18
N LEU A 198 11.86 -2.49 4.31
CA LEU A 198 12.21 -3.90 4.40
C LEU A 198 11.09 -4.65 5.08
N ILE A 199 10.63 -5.71 4.45
CA ILE A 199 9.62 -6.60 4.98
C ILE A 199 10.31 -7.87 5.47
N VAL A 200 10.10 -8.16 6.74
CA VAL A 200 10.64 -9.33 7.45
C VAL A 200 9.47 -10.24 7.80
N ALA A 201 9.60 -11.52 7.55
CA ALA A 201 8.60 -12.51 7.91
C ALA A 201 9.21 -13.68 8.68
N GLY A 202 8.45 -14.21 9.63
CA GLY A 202 8.82 -15.39 10.44
C GLY A 202 7.72 -15.71 11.43
N GLY A 203 7.56 -17.00 11.80
CA GLY A 203 6.58 -17.43 12.80
C GLY A 203 5.13 -16.99 12.53
N GLY A 204 4.74 -16.79 11.27
CA GLY A 204 3.41 -16.27 10.90
C GLY A 204 3.24 -14.76 11.11
N LYS A 205 4.30 -14.06 11.52
CA LYS A 205 4.33 -12.63 11.79
C LYS A 205 5.01 -11.85 10.67
N THR A 206 4.64 -10.57 10.55
CA THR A 206 5.25 -9.63 9.62
C THR A 206 5.79 -8.44 10.38
N VAL A 207 7.05 -8.10 10.12
CA VAL A 207 7.73 -6.95 10.69
C VAL A 207 8.23 -6.06 9.57
N SER A 208 7.95 -4.78 9.63
CA SER A 208 8.51 -3.77 8.73
C SER A 208 9.62 -3.00 9.41
N VAL A 209 10.74 -2.88 8.73
CA VAL A 209 11.80 -1.91 9.05
C VAL A 209 11.73 -0.82 7.99
N ILE A 210 11.44 0.40 8.40
CA ILE A 210 11.12 1.50 7.49
C ILE A 210 12.02 2.68 7.80
N LEU A 211 12.60 3.26 6.76
CA LEU A 211 13.37 4.50 6.84
C LEU A 211 12.74 5.56 5.96
N THR A 212 12.73 6.79 6.41
CA THR A 212 12.31 7.93 5.61
C THR A 212 13.01 9.20 6.06
N ARG A 213 13.27 10.14 5.15
CA ARG A 213 13.87 11.42 5.52
C ARG A 213 12.91 12.24 6.38
N LYS A 214 13.43 12.91 7.38
CA LYS A 214 12.65 13.84 8.22
C LYS A 214 12.13 15.01 7.39
N GLN A 215 10.92 15.42 7.68
CA GLN A 215 10.35 16.67 7.18
C GLN A 215 10.40 17.76 8.26
N PRO A 216 10.32 19.05 7.87
CA PRO A 216 10.30 20.14 8.84
C PRO A 216 9.23 19.95 9.92
N GLY A 217 9.63 20.06 11.18
CA GLY A 217 8.73 19.89 12.33
C GLY A 217 8.53 18.45 12.82
N GLU A 218 9.11 17.46 12.15
CA GLU A 218 9.12 16.08 12.63
C GLU A 218 10.33 15.82 13.51
N SER A 219 10.10 15.28 14.69
CA SER A 219 11.16 14.87 15.61
C SER A 219 10.69 13.74 16.52
N LEU A 220 11.58 12.77 16.70
CA LEU A 220 11.54 11.70 17.69
C LEU A 220 12.76 11.84 18.62
N SER A 221 13.16 13.08 18.92
CA SER A 221 14.29 13.37 19.81
C SER A 221 14.07 12.74 21.18
N GLY A 222 15.15 12.26 21.78
CA GLY A 222 15.14 11.73 23.14
C GLY A 222 15.06 10.21 23.25
N GLY A 223 15.21 9.45 22.14
CA GLY A 223 15.37 8.01 22.25
C GLY A 223 14.49 7.16 21.33
N ILE A 224 14.03 6.06 21.87
CA ILE A 224 13.12 5.13 21.19
C ILE A 224 11.71 5.39 21.72
N HIS A 225 10.76 5.60 20.82
CA HIS A 225 9.37 5.88 21.14
C HIS A 225 8.49 4.74 20.66
N GLN A 226 7.52 4.33 21.50
CA GLN A 226 6.62 3.24 21.20
C GLN A 226 5.17 3.69 21.32
N ALA A 227 4.32 3.17 20.42
CA ALA A 227 2.86 3.27 20.49
C ALA A 227 2.22 2.01 19.96
N GLY A 228 1.09 1.62 20.58
CA GLY A 228 0.20 0.60 20.05
C GLY A 228 -0.93 1.26 19.25
N VAL A 229 -1.18 0.78 18.04
CA VAL A 229 -2.28 1.23 17.20
C VAL A 229 -3.02 0.03 16.65
N ASP A 230 -4.21 -0.23 17.18
CA ASP A 230 -4.99 -1.42 16.88
C ASP A 230 -4.19 -2.70 17.24
N ARG A 231 -3.94 -3.57 16.26
CA ARG A 231 -3.11 -4.78 16.44
C ARG A 231 -1.62 -4.56 16.19
N PHE A 232 -1.24 -3.35 15.78
CA PHE A 232 0.15 -3.06 15.42
C PHE A 232 0.90 -2.38 16.55
N GLN A 233 2.15 -2.78 16.72
CA GLN A 233 3.12 -2.10 17.56
C GLN A 233 4.03 -1.28 16.67
N VAL A 234 4.13 -0.01 16.97
CA VAL A 234 4.97 0.96 16.23
C VAL A 234 6.05 1.44 17.15
N VAL A 235 7.29 1.21 16.78
CA VAL A 235 8.45 1.79 17.45
C VAL A 235 9.19 2.68 16.47
N GLY A 236 9.46 3.91 16.87
CA GLY A 236 10.16 4.89 16.06
C GLY A 236 11.33 5.52 16.80
N PHE A 237 12.39 5.87 16.07
CA PHE A 237 13.55 6.62 16.57
C PHE A 237 14.17 7.45 15.45
N GLU A 238 14.98 8.44 15.84
CA GLU A 238 15.75 9.25 14.90
C GLU A 238 17.16 8.72 14.71
N SER A 239 17.64 8.89 13.48
CA SER A 239 19.04 8.74 13.13
C SER A 239 19.41 9.76 12.06
N HIS A 240 20.21 10.76 12.44
CA HIS A 240 20.60 11.86 11.55
C HIS A 240 19.37 12.51 10.88
N ASP A 241 19.31 12.52 9.57
CA ASP A 241 18.20 13.09 8.79
C ASP A 241 17.05 12.10 8.53
N TYR A 242 17.10 10.95 9.17
CA TYR A 242 16.10 9.90 8.96
C TYR A 242 15.26 9.65 10.21
N LEU A 243 14.01 9.30 9.96
CA LEU A 243 13.15 8.59 10.90
C LEU A 243 13.21 7.11 10.57
N ALA A 244 13.43 6.28 11.57
CA ALA A 244 13.44 4.84 11.48
C ALA A 244 12.28 4.25 12.27
N TYR A 245 11.63 3.22 11.72
CA TYR A 245 10.50 2.56 12.36
C TYR A 245 10.65 1.05 12.32
N VAL A 246 10.23 0.40 13.41
CA VAL A 246 9.99 -1.04 13.48
C VAL A 246 8.51 -1.23 13.79
N ILE A 247 7.78 -1.84 12.87
CA ILE A 247 6.32 -1.97 12.97
C ILE A 247 5.95 -3.42 12.73
N SER A 248 5.13 -3.97 13.60
CA SER A 248 4.75 -5.38 13.53
C SER A 248 3.40 -5.67 14.19
N ASP A 249 2.94 -6.89 14.05
CA ASP A 249 1.88 -7.52 14.84
C ASP A 249 2.44 -8.44 15.95
N LEU A 250 3.69 -8.24 16.35
CA LEU A 250 4.28 -8.81 17.55
C LEU A 250 3.68 -8.16 18.81
N ASP A 251 3.94 -8.75 19.98
CA ASP A 251 3.63 -8.05 21.22
C ASP A 251 4.55 -6.81 21.42
N ALA A 252 4.13 -5.93 22.35
CA ALA A 252 4.79 -4.65 22.57
C ALA A 252 6.25 -4.77 23.02
N GLU A 253 6.54 -5.74 23.87
CA GLU A 253 7.87 -5.98 24.42
C GLU A 253 8.80 -6.53 23.31
N GLN A 254 8.36 -7.53 22.57
CA GLN A 254 9.12 -8.10 21.46
C GLN A 254 9.42 -7.05 20.39
N ASN A 255 8.42 -6.22 20.01
CA ASN A 255 8.62 -5.18 19.01
C ASN A 255 9.62 -4.12 19.48
N LEU A 256 9.53 -3.71 20.76
CA LEU A 256 10.49 -2.80 21.37
C LEU A 256 11.91 -3.39 21.42
N GLN A 257 12.03 -4.66 21.78
CA GLN A 257 13.32 -5.37 21.80
C GLN A 257 13.96 -5.40 20.41
N TRP A 258 13.17 -5.67 19.37
CA TRP A 258 13.65 -5.62 17.99
C TRP A 258 14.18 -4.26 17.61
N ALA A 259 13.40 -3.21 17.88
CA ALA A 259 13.82 -1.84 17.59
C ALA A 259 15.09 -1.45 18.36
N THR A 260 15.18 -1.84 19.63
CA THR A 260 16.35 -1.56 20.49
C THR A 260 17.61 -2.25 19.96
N ASN A 261 17.48 -3.48 19.47
CA ASN A 261 18.59 -4.23 18.87
C ASN A 261 19.02 -3.69 17.51
N LEU A 262 18.07 -3.19 16.71
CA LEU A 262 18.35 -2.64 15.38
C LEU A 262 18.80 -1.18 15.40
N ALA A 263 18.38 -0.39 16.36
CA ALA A 263 18.64 1.05 16.40
C ALA A 263 20.11 1.43 16.34
N PRO A 264 21.04 0.81 17.11
CA PRO A 264 22.46 1.14 17.01
C PRO A 264 23.04 0.89 15.62
N THR A 265 22.69 -0.27 15.04
CA THR A 265 23.17 -0.70 13.72
C THR A 265 22.63 0.22 12.61
N LEU A 266 21.35 0.62 12.70
CA LEU A 266 20.76 1.56 11.75
C LEU A 266 21.35 2.96 11.87
N ARG A 267 21.63 3.42 13.09
CA ARG A 267 22.27 4.73 13.31
C ARG A 267 23.68 4.76 12.73
N GLU A 268 24.46 3.72 12.94
CA GLU A 268 25.80 3.59 12.37
C GLU A 268 25.77 3.55 10.84
N TYR A 269 24.87 2.74 10.28
CA TYR A 269 24.70 2.65 8.83
C TYR A 269 24.34 4.00 8.20
N LEU A 270 23.36 4.69 8.77
CA LEU A 270 22.88 5.97 8.27
C LEU A 270 23.91 7.10 8.44
N ALA A 271 24.77 7.05 9.49
CA ALA A 271 25.87 7.99 9.67
C ALA A 271 26.87 7.97 8.51
N GLY A 272 27.11 6.81 7.93
CA GLY A 272 28.00 6.65 6.77
C GLY A 272 27.40 7.12 5.43
N HIS A 273 26.11 7.50 5.40
CA HIS A 273 25.39 7.89 4.19
C HIS A 273 24.88 9.36 4.21
N THR A 274 25.29 10.12 5.23
CA THR A 274 25.06 11.58 5.31
C THR A 274 26.22 12.30 4.67
N GLY A 275 26.18 12.49 3.35
CA GLY A 275 27.16 13.22 2.56
C GLY A 275 26.45 13.96 1.44
#